data_6df4f8c77c6fdd2192ce88cf994cc616
#
_entry.id   6df4f8c77c6fdd2192ce88cf994cc616
#
_cell.length_a   1.000
_cell.length_b   1.000
_cell.length_c   1.000
_cell.angle_alpha   90.00
_cell.angle_beta   90.00
_cell.angle_gamma   90.00
#
_symmetry.space_group_name_H-M   'P 1'
#
loop_
_entity.id
_entity.type
_entity.pdbx_description
1 polymer ?
#
loop_
_entity_poly.entity_id
_entity_poly.type
_entity_poly.pdbx_seq_one_letter_code
_entity_poly.pdbx_strand_id
1 'polypeptide(L)'
;MIWQKPFPDNRITGHYGTLSDYRRKMKMQPHSGTDWAMKAGTPIPAIARGTVVGIFESKILGHVLVQRVQDKNKKIWFIGYCHLHKKPTLKEGDRVGAGETIGLVGNSGSASTGAHLHATLSKTIKGVFGPTSVKFDLYKAIEENK
;
A
#
# COMPACT_ATOMS: atom_id res chain seq x y z
N MET A 1 -2.99 -19.05 -2.64
CA MET A 1 -2.95 -18.40 -2.75
C MET A 1 -3.02 -17.57 -2.35
N ILE A 2 -2.43 -16.80 -2.94
CA ILE A 2 -2.56 -16.18 -1.82
C ILE A 2 -2.39 -14.70 -1.84
N TRP A 3 -1.43 -14.14 -2.58
CA TRP A 3 -1.30 -12.71 -2.81
C TRP A 3 -1.51 -12.44 -4.30
N GLN A 4 -2.10 -11.30 -4.60
CA GLN A 4 -2.38 -10.88 -5.98
C GLN A 4 -2.12 -9.40 -6.16
N LYS A 5 -1.78 -8.99 -7.38
CA LYS A 5 -1.62 -7.57 -7.70
C LYS A 5 -3.00 -6.91 -7.66
N PRO A 6 -3.09 -5.71 -7.07
CA PRO A 6 -4.36 -5.00 -7.03
C PRO A 6 -4.78 -4.49 -8.40
N PHE A 7 -3.81 -4.13 -9.25
CA PHE A 7 -4.03 -3.59 -10.57
C PHE A 7 -2.99 -4.12 -11.55
N PRO A 8 -3.21 -3.99 -12.86
CA PRO A 8 -2.24 -4.46 -13.86
C PRO A 8 -0.88 -3.73 -13.78
N ASP A 9 0.18 -4.42 -14.18
CA ASP A 9 1.54 -3.88 -14.15
C ASP A 9 1.72 -2.62 -14.98
N ASN A 10 0.96 -2.48 -16.08
CA ASN A 10 1.08 -1.28 -16.93
C ASN A 10 0.54 -0.02 -16.25
N ARG A 11 -0.02 -0.14 -15.05
CA ARG A 11 -0.46 1.00 -14.25
C ARG A 11 0.58 1.44 -13.23
N ILE A 12 1.68 0.71 -13.10
CA ILE A 12 2.73 1.06 -12.14
C ILE A 12 3.47 2.29 -12.63
N THR A 13 3.51 3.31 -11.78
CA THR A 13 4.23 4.57 -12.03
C THR A 13 5.42 4.76 -11.10
N GLY A 14 5.53 3.96 -10.06
CA GLY A 14 6.66 4.01 -9.13
C GLY A 14 6.93 2.64 -8.53
N HIS A 15 8.17 2.18 -8.64
CA HIS A 15 8.62 0.91 -8.07
C HIS A 15 9.35 1.15 -6.75
N TYR A 16 9.28 0.17 -5.86
CA TYR A 16 10.03 0.20 -4.60
C TYR A 16 11.52 0.36 -4.88
N GLY A 17 12.16 1.20 -4.10
CA GLY A 17 13.61 1.41 -4.18
C GLY A 17 14.06 2.36 -5.28
N THR A 18 13.14 2.88 -6.10
CA THR A 18 13.49 3.84 -7.13
C THR A 18 13.98 5.15 -6.52
N LEU A 19 15.12 5.62 -6.99
CA LEU A 19 15.68 6.91 -6.59
C LEU A 19 15.70 7.82 -7.81
N SER A 20 14.57 8.50 -8.07
CA SER A 20 14.40 9.43 -9.19
C SER A 20 15.33 10.63 -9.04
N ASP A 21 15.54 11.36 -10.14
CA ASP A 21 16.34 12.60 -10.10
C ASP A 21 15.75 13.61 -9.13
N TYR A 22 14.43 13.71 -9.05
CA TYR A 22 13.76 14.58 -8.10
C TYR A 22 14.10 14.18 -6.66
N ARG A 23 14.04 12.88 -6.34
CA ARG A 23 14.36 12.39 -4.99
C ARG A 23 15.82 12.65 -4.64
N ARG A 24 16.74 12.44 -5.59
CA ARG A 24 18.18 12.72 -5.38
C ARG A 24 18.39 14.20 -5.08
N LYS A 25 17.78 15.07 -5.89
CA LYS A 25 17.90 16.52 -5.76
C LYS A 25 17.37 17.01 -4.41
N MET A 26 16.26 16.44 -3.95
CA MET A 26 15.63 16.80 -2.68
C MET A 26 16.17 16.04 -1.48
N LYS A 27 17.19 15.20 -1.69
CA LYS A 27 17.79 14.34 -0.64
C LYS A 27 16.75 13.46 0.06
N MET A 28 15.78 12.98 -0.71
CA MET A 28 14.74 12.08 -0.23
C MET A 28 15.21 10.64 -0.27
N GLN A 29 14.59 9.81 0.56
CA GLN A 29 14.82 8.37 0.53
C GLN A 29 14.30 7.76 -0.76
N PRO A 30 14.80 6.57 -1.16
CA PRO A 30 14.21 5.81 -2.26
C PRO A 30 12.73 5.56 -2.03
N HIS A 31 11.97 5.31 -3.09
CA HIS A 31 10.54 5.07 -3.02
C HIS A 31 10.23 3.90 -2.09
N SER A 32 9.29 4.09 -1.19
CA SER A 32 9.03 3.16 -0.08
C SER A 32 7.97 2.10 -0.38
N GLY A 33 7.40 2.10 -1.56
CA GLY A 33 6.35 1.15 -1.92
C GLY A 33 6.18 1.06 -3.42
N THR A 34 5.02 0.57 -3.83
CA THR A 34 4.64 0.49 -5.25
C THR A 34 3.45 1.41 -5.50
N ASP A 35 3.53 2.20 -6.57
CA ASP A 35 2.44 3.10 -6.97
C ASP A 35 1.77 2.59 -8.23
N TRP A 36 0.43 2.50 -8.19
CA TRP A 36 -0.40 2.20 -9.34
C TRP A 36 -1.29 3.42 -9.63
N ALA A 37 -1.15 3.99 -10.82
CA ALA A 37 -1.98 5.13 -11.25
C ALA A 37 -3.35 4.64 -11.70
N MET A 38 -4.38 5.03 -10.98
CA MET A 38 -5.76 4.68 -11.29
C MET A 38 -6.64 5.90 -11.02
N LYS A 39 -7.79 5.95 -11.68
CA LYS A 39 -8.74 7.04 -11.45
C LYS A 39 -9.22 7.06 -10.00
N ALA A 40 -9.35 8.25 -9.41
CA ALA A 40 -9.89 8.41 -8.07
C ALA A 40 -11.28 7.78 -7.97
N GLY A 41 -11.53 7.07 -6.89
CA GLY A 41 -12.79 6.34 -6.68
C GLY A 41 -12.75 4.90 -7.18
N THR A 42 -11.69 4.48 -7.85
CA THR A 42 -11.57 3.08 -8.30
C THR A 42 -11.47 2.15 -7.10
N PRO A 43 -12.30 1.10 -7.03
CA PRO A 43 -12.18 0.11 -5.94
C PRO A 43 -10.84 -0.59 -5.98
N ILE A 44 -10.23 -0.78 -4.81
CA ILE A 44 -8.95 -1.45 -4.66
C ILE A 44 -9.21 -2.88 -4.22
N PRO A 45 -8.84 -3.89 -5.04
CA PRO A 45 -8.90 -5.28 -4.60
C PRO A 45 -7.83 -5.54 -3.55
N ALA A 46 -8.19 -6.16 -2.45
CA ALA A 46 -7.20 -6.50 -1.42
C ALA A 46 -6.12 -7.42 -2.01
N ILE A 47 -4.87 -7.10 -1.72
CA ILE A 47 -3.71 -7.84 -2.23
C ILE A 47 -3.68 -9.25 -1.66
N ALA A 48 -4.14 -9.44 -0.44
CA ALA A 48 -4.14 -10.73 0.24
C ALA A 48 -5.34 -10.82 1.17
N ARG A 49 -5.67 -12.05 1.56
CA ARG A 49 -6.61 -12.27 2.65
C ARG A 49 -5.98 -11.81 3.96
N GLY A 50 -6.72 -11.09 4.78
CA GLY A 50 -6.21 -10.66 6.06
C GLY A 50 -7.21 -9.84 6.86
N THR A 51 -6.73 -9.29 7.96
CA THR A 51 -7.55 -8.53 8.91
C THR A 51 -7.14 -7.06 8.90
N VAL A 52 -8.13 -6.17 8.87
CA VAL A 52 -7.87 -4.73 9.04
C VAL A 52 -7.41 -4.50 10.47
N VAL A 53 -6.21 -3.96 10.65
CA VAL A 53 -5.64 -3.72 11.98
C VAL A 53 -5.52 -2.23 12.31
N GLY A 54 -5.84 -1.37 11.38
CA GLY A 54 -5.87 0.06 11.63
C GLY A 54 -6.40 0.88 10.47
N ILE A 55 -7.09 1.95 10.82
CA ILE A 55 -7.56 2.99 9.90
C ILE A 55 -6.96 4.28 10.44
N PHE A 56 -6.17 4.96 9.63
CA PHE A 56 -5.42 6.13 10.06
C PHE A 56 -5.63 7.30 9.11
N GLU A 57 -5.41 8.49 9.63
CA GLU A 57 -5.34 9.69 8.83
C GLU A 57 -3.98 10.33 9.07
N SER A 58 -3.19 10.47 8.00
CA SER A 58 -1.85 11.03 8.04
C SER A 58 -1.81 12.27 7.17
N LYS A 59 -1.15 13.32 7.65
CA LYS A 59 -0.98 14.53 6.86
C LYS A 59 -0.25 14.24 5.53
N ILE A 60 0.72 13.33 5.57
CA ILE A 60 1.56 13.01 4.41
C ILE A 60 0.93 11.94 3.55
N LEU A 61 0.45 10.84 4.16
CA LEU A 61 -0.07 9.67 3.44
C LEU A 61 -1.58 9.71 3.23
N GLY A 62 -2.28 10.69 3.80
CA GLY A 62 -3.72 10.82 3.68
C GLY A 62 -4.46 9.75 4.46
N HIS A 63 -5.57 9.27 3.90
CA HIS A 63 -6.31 8.17 4.50
C HIS A 63 -5.58 6.86 4.23
N VAL A 64 -5.31 6.11 5.30
CA VAL A 64 -4.51 4.88 5.26
C VAL A 64 -5.27 3.75 5.92
N LEU A 65 -5.29 2.59 5.27
CA LEU A 65 -5.76 1.35 5.87
C LEU A 65 -4.58 0.39 5.97
N VAL A 66 -4.43 -0.24 7.12
CA VAL A 66 -3.39 -1.25 7.32
C VAL A 66 -4.04 -2.61 7.51
N GLN A 67 -3.58 -3.57 6.71
CA GLN A 67 -4.06 -4.94 6.73
C GLN A 67 -2.95 -5.87 7.21
N ARG A 68 -3.27 -6.74 8.17
CA ARG A 68 -2.36 -7.81 8.60
C ARG A 68 -2.60 -9.02 7.72
N VAL A 69 -1.53 -9.57 7.16
CA VAL A 69 -1.59 -10.70 6.23
C VAL A 69 -0.55 -11.75 6.61
N GLN A 70 -0.65 -12.94 6.01
CA GLN A 70 0.36 -13.98 6.13
C GLN A 70 0.91 -14.31 4.75
N ASP A 71 2.21 -14.62 4.68
CA ASP A 71 2.80 -15.11 3.46
C ASP A 71 2.66 -16.64 3.35
N LYS A 72 3.19 -17.23 2.28
CA LYS A 72 3.12 -18.67 2.04
C LYS A 72 3.81 -19.50 3.13
N ASN A 73 4.70 -18.87 3.89
CA ASN A 73 5.40 -19.51 5.01
C ASN A 73 4.75 -19.18 6.36
N LYS A 74 3.54 -18.61 6.34
CA LYS A 74 2.77 -18.22 7.51
C LYS A 74 3.41 -17.09 8.34
N LYS A 75 4.37 -16.37 7.79
CA LYS A 75 4.93 -15.18 8.44
C LYS A 75 3.97 -14.02 8.33
N ILE A 76 3.92 -13.23 9.39
CA ILE A 76 3.02 -12.07 9.49
C ILE A 76 3.67 -10.85 8.83
N TRP A 77 2.87 -10.14 8.02
CA TRP A 77 3.25 -8.90 7.38
C TRP A 77 2.11 -7.90 7.49
N PHE A 78 2.44 -6.64 7.25
CA PHE A 78 1.46 -5.54 7.24
C PHE A 78 1.52 -4.83 5.91
N ILE A 79 0.38 -4.69 5.26
CA ILE A 79 0.25 -3.95 3.99
C ILE A 79 -0.47 -2.65 4.30
N GLY A 80 0.16 -1.52 3.95
CA GLY A 80 -0.44 -0.21 4.06
C GLY A 80 -0.97 0.24 2.70
N TYR A 81 -2.24 0.63 2.65
CA TYR A 81 -2.89 1.19 1.47
C TYR A 81 -3.07 2.69 1.74
N CYS A 82 -2.36 3.51 0.98
CA CYS A 82 -2.23 4.95 1.26
C CYS A 82 -2.92 5.84 0.23
N HIS A 83 -3.11 7.11 0.58
CA HIS A 83 -3.73 8.15 -0.27
C HIS A 83 -5.15 7.82 -0.67
N LEU A 84 -5.88 7.07 0.17
CA LEU A 84 -7.25 6.65 -0.13
C LEU A 84 -8.18 7.85 -0.33
N HIS A 85 -9.21 7.66 -1.15
CA HIS A 85 -10.13 8.71 -1.56
C HIS A 85 -10.86 9.36 -0.37
N LYS A 86 -11.21 8.54 0.61
CA LYS A 86 -11.87 8.98 1.84
C LYS A 86 -11.60 7.95 2.93
N LYS A 87 -12.05 8.24 4.15
CA LYS A 87 -11.95 7.28 5.24
C LYS A 87 -12.62 5.97 4.81
N PRO A 88 -11.93 4.83 4.90
CA PRO A 88 -12.51 3.55 4.54
C PRO A 88 -13.76 3.23 5.36
N THR A 89 -14.68 2.48 4.76
CA THR A 89 -15.89 2.01 5.46
C THR A 89 -15.62 0.78 6.31
N LEU A 90 -14.52 0.07 6.03
CA LEU A 90 -14.09 -1.06 6.85
C LEU A 90 -13.59 -0.57 8.21
N LYS A 91 -13.66 -1.44 9.19
CA LYS A 91 -13.27 -1.14 10.57
C LYS A 91 -12.15 -2.06 11.01
N GLU A 92 -11.40 -1.63 12.02
CA GLU A 92 -10.42 -2.47 12.68
C GLU A 92 -11.11 -3.76 13.16
N GLY A 93 -10.49 -4.90 12.85
CA GLY A 93 -11.04 -6.22 13.14
C GLY A 93 -11.76 -6.87 11.99
N ASP A 94 -12.14 -6.12 10.94
CA ASP A 94 -12.82 -6.70 9.78
C ASP A 94 -11.88 -7.61 9.00
N ARG A 95 -12.41 -8.74 8.54
CA ARG A 95 -11.68 -9.66 7.68
C ARG A 95 -12.00 -9.35 6.22
N VAL A 96 -10.98 -9.39 5.38
CA VAL A 96 -11.11 -9.09 3.96
C VAL A 96 -10.44 -10.21 3.19
N GLY A 97 -11.14 -10.76 2.20
CA GLY A 97 -10.59 -11.77 1.31
C GLY A 97 -9.75 -11.15 0.21
N ALA A 98 -8.80 -11.90 -0.33
CA ALA A 98 -8.03 -11.46 -1.48
C ALA A 98 -8.98 -11.10 -2.62
N GLY A 99 -8.79 -9.95 -3.24
CA GLY A 99 -9.64 -9.47 -4.33
C GLY A 99 -10.91 -8.74 -3.90
N GLU A 100 -11.30 -8.81 -2.63
CA GLU A 100 -12.43 -8.01 -2.14
C GLU A 100 -12.02 -6.54 -2.02
N THR A 101 -12.98 -5.62 -2.22
CA THR A 101 -12.68 -4.20 -2.14
C THR A 101 -12.26 -3.81 -0.73
N ILE A 102 -11.06 -3.24 -0.60
CA ILE A 102 -10.51 -2.82 0.69
C ILE A 102 -10.54 -1.30 0.89
N GLY A 103 -10.69 -0.56 -0.17
CA GLY A 103 -10.77 0.89 -0.15
C GLY A 103 -10.92 1.44 -1.56
N LEU A 104 -10.84 2.75 -1.71
CA LEU A 104 -10.94 3.43 -3.00
C LEU A 104 -9.69 4.24 -3.28
N VAL A 105 -9.20 4.16 -4.52
CA VAL A 105 -8.07 4.96 -4.97
C VAL A 105 -8.38 6.44 -4.78
N GLY A 106 -7.42 7.19 -4.28
CA GLY A 106 -7.59 8.62 -4.07
C GLY A 106 -6.33 9.41 -4.35
N ASN A 107 -6.28 10.60 -3.78
CA ASN A 107 -5.18 11.52 -3.93
C ASN A 107 -4.95 12.29 -2.62
N SER A 108 -5.31 11.69 -1.50
CA SER A 108 -5.22 12.33 -0.18
C SER A 108 -3.79 12.32 0.37
N GLY A 109 -3.50 13.31 1.21
CA GLY A 109 -2.19 13.47 1.82
C GLY A 109 -1.26 14.35 0.99
N SER A 110 -0.35 15.05 1.68
CA SER A 110 0.53 16.05 1.05
C SER A 110 1.58 15.42 0.12
N ALA A 111 1.88 14.12 0.28
CA ALA A 111 2.85 13.44 -0.57
C ALA A 111 2.27 12.98 -1.90
N SER A 112 0.94 13.12 -2.10
CA SER A 112 0.30 12.70 -3.35
C SER A 112 0.10 13.89 -4.28
N THR A 113 0.51 13.74 -5.55
CA THR A 113 0.36 14.77 -6.57
C THR A 113 -0.56 14.34 -7.71
N GLY A 114 -1.18 13.18 -7.61
CA GLY A 114 -2.12 12.65 -8.60
C GLY A 114 -2.76 11.39 -8.09
N ALA A 115 -3.92 11.05 -8.64
CA ALA A 115 -4.67 9.87 -8.18
C ALA A 115 -3.88 8.59 -8.41
N HIS A 116 -3.61 7.87 -7.33
CA HIS A 116 -2.88 6.60 -7.37
C HIS A 116 -3.05 5.83 -6.06
N LEU A 117 -2.81 4.52 -6.13
CA LEU A 117 -2.62 3.71 -4.93
C LEU A 117 -1.12 3.63 -4.64
N HIS A 118 -0.73 4.03 -3.44
CA HIS A 118 0.60 3.75 -2.91
C HIS A 118 0.43 2.66 -1.86
N ALA A 119 1.05 1.51 -2.08
CA ALA A 119 0.98 0.39 -1.14
C ALA A 119 2.37 0.01 -0.67
N THR A 120 2.48 -0.28 0.63
CA THR A 120 3.75 -0.60 1.27
C THR A 120 3.68 -1.92 2.03
N LEU A 121 4.84 -2.53 2.24
CA LEU A 121 4.99 -3.77 3.00
C LEU A 121 5.94 -3.53 4.17
N SER A 122 5.52 -3.90 5.37
CA SER A 122 6.37 -3.78 6.56
C SER A 122 6.07 -4.90 7.55
N LYS A 123 6.96 -5.06 8.53
CA LYS A 123 6.82 -6.11 9.56
C LYS A 123 6.00 -5.67 10.76
N THR A 124 5.65 -4.39 10.84
CA THR A 124 4.87 -3.81 11.93
C THR A 124 3.89 -2.77 11.40
N ILE A 125 2.85 -2.49 12.16
CA ILE A 125 1.92 -1.40 11.82
C ILE A 125 2.69 -0.07 11.77
N LYS A 126 3.53 0.17 12.76
CA LYS A 126 4.35 1.39 12.82
C LYS A 126 5.23 1.56 11.60
N GLY A 127 5.74 0.45 11.04
CA GLY A 127 6.61 0.47 9.86
C GLY A 127 5.93 1.05 8.63
N VAL A 128 4.60 0.99 8.53
CA VAL A 128 3.86 1.60 7.42
C VAL A 128 4.13 3.10 7.35
N PHE A 129 4.33 3.73 8.49
CA PHE A 129 4.59 5.17 8.61
C PHE A 129 6.07 5.50 8.78
N GLY A 130 6.93 4.49 8.74
CA GLY A 130 8.36 4.65 8.95
C GLY A 130 9.13 4.95 7.67
N PRO A 131 10.47 5.04 7.77
CA PRO A 131 11.33 5.29 6.63
C PRO A 131 11.41 4.08 5.69
N THR A 132 11.94 4.30 4.48
CA THR A 132 12.12 3.23 3.49
C THR A 132 12.95 2.07 4.03
N SER A 133 13.90 2.34 4.92
CA SER A 133 14.77 1.32 5.51
C SER A 133 14.03 0.25 6.33
N VAL A 134 12.81 0.53 6.81
CA VAL A 134 12.00 -0.45 7.55
C VAL A 134 10.88 -1.05 6.70
N LYS A 135 10.93 -0.82 5.40
CA LYS A 135 9.95 -1.33 4.45
C LYS A 135 10.59 -2.37 3.53
N PHE A 136 9.74 -3.14 2.86
CA PHE A 136 10.15 -4.22 1.98
C PHE A 136 9.48 -4.06 0.62
N ASP A 137 10.00 -4.73 -0.39
CA ASP A 137 9.48 -4.66 -1.75
C ASP A 137 8.17 -5.46 -1.84
N LEU A 138 7.05 -4.75 -1.81
CA LEU A 138 5.71 -5.37 -1.89
C LEU A 138 5.51 -6.10 -3.21
N TYR A 139 5.90 -5.50 -4.34
CA TYR A 139 5.73 -6.12 -5.65
C TYR A 139 6.44 -7.48 -5.70
N LYS A 140 7.68 -7.52 -5.23
CA LYS A 140 8.45 -8.76 -5.16
C LYS A 140 7.77 -9.79 -4.26
N ALA A 141 7.26 -9.35 -3.11
CA ALA A 141 6.58 -10.24 -2.19
C ALA A 141 5.30 -10.81 -2.82
N ILE A 142 4.55 -10.03 -3.58
CA ILE A 142 3.37 -10.51 -4.29
C ILE A 142 3.79 -11.63 -5.26
N GLU A 143 4.85 -11.39 -6.04
CA GLU A 143 5.34 -12.40 -6.99
C GLU A 143 5.76 -13.70 -6.30
N GLU A 144 6.35 -13.59 -5.11
CA GLU A 144 6.81 -14.76 -4.34
C GLU A 144 5.68 -15.50 -3.63
N ASN A 145 4.52 -14.88 -3.49
CA ASN A 145 3.39 -15.43 -2.73
C ASN A 145 2.13 -15.67 -3.57
N LYS A 146 2.31 -15.79 -4.86
CA LYS A 146 1.20 -16.14 -5.77
C LYS A 146 0.65 -17.53 -5.50
#